data_b6a1761772ba7227e56a9c9a503ac113
#
_entry.id   b6a1761772ba7227e56a9c9a503ac113
#
_cell.length_a   1.000
_cell.length_b   1.000
_cell.length_c   1.000
_cell.angle_alpha   90.00
_cell.angle_beta   90.00
_cell.angle_gamma   90.00
#
_symmetry.space_group_name_H-M   'P 1'
#
loop_
_entity.id
_entity.type
_entity.pdbx_description
1 polymer ?
#
loop_
_entity_poly.entity_id
_entity_poly.type
_entity_poly.pdbx_seq_one_letter_code
_entity_poly.pdbx_strand_id
1 'polypeptide(L)'
;MTALDWGILAFTLIMALWGYAQGLIVGFLSLAGFALGALIGSRVAPRLLEEGSSSPFAPLIALVGALLVGGILASGLELLGFRLRGRLGDSLGVLDGMGGAVLVACLGLALAWVAGAVALNTPGARELREPIQRSSILTRLNAALPPSGPFLQTLARFDPFPTIAGPDPGVRAPDSAIGRDPQVRAAARSVVRVLGTACGLGVQGSGWVAGNGLVVTNAHVIAGQDDTTIQVGGGGPRQDAQAVYVDAGNDLAVLRVQGIGGVPALPLDDGASPGTNAAVLGFPENGPYDVEPARLGRTRTVLSQDAYGRGPTRRRITALRGLVRSGNSGGPMVDGAGRVVATVFAAARKSGSGSGFGVPDSIVRQGLGRARGPVDTGPCSR
;
A
#
# COMPACT_ATOMS: atom_id res chain seq x y z
N MET A 1 25.25 6.38 -6.67
CA MET A 1 25.11 4.93 -6.36
C MET A 1 25.45 4.74 -4.90
N THR A 2 24.60 4.06 -4.17
CA THR A 2 24.77 3.76 -2.74
C THR A 2 25.55 2.46 -2.55
N ALA A 3 26.00 2.16 -1.32
CA ALA A 3 26.62 0.85 -1.01
C ALA A 3 25.64 -0.31 -1.34
N LEU A 4 24.34 -0.10 -1.19
CA LEU A 4 23.30 -1.06 -1.56
C LEU A 4 23.27 -1.31 -3.08
N ASP A 5 23.44 -0.27 -3.90
CA ASP A 5 23.50 -0.44 -5.36
C ASP A 5 24.67 -1.33 -5.77
N TRP A 6 25.85 -1.16 -5.15
CA TRP A 6 27.01 -2.03 -5.38
C TRP A 6 26.77 -3.46 -4.95
N GLY A 7 26.07 -3.66 -3.81
CA GLY A 7 25.63 -4.99 -3.37
C GLY A 7 24.69 -5.66 -4.37
N ILE A 8 23.68 -4.92 -4.89
CA ILE A 8 22.76 -5.43 -5.91
C ILE A 8 23.49 -5.77 -7.20
N LEU A 9 24.44 -4.94 -7.66
CA LEU A 9 25.23 -5.21 -8.85
C LEU A 9 26.10 -6.46 -8.69
N ALA A 10 26.79 -6.59 -7.55
CA ALA A 10 27.61 -7.78 -7.27
C ALA A 10 26.75 -9.05 -7.23
N PHE A 11 25.61 -9.01 -6.54
CA PHE A 11 24.66 -10.11 -6.51
C PHE A 11 24.13 -10.47 -7.90
N THR A 12 23.73 -9.47 -8.70
CA THR A 12 23.25 -9.68 -10.08
C THR A 12 24.33 -10.27 -10.99
N LEU A 13 25.59 -9.85 -10.82
CA LEU A 13 26.71 -10.41 -11.57
C LEU A 13 26.96 -11.88 -11.21
N ILE A 14 26.92 -12.23 -9.93
CA ILE A 14 27.04 -13.62 -9.48
C ILE A 14 25.92 -14.47 -10.08
N MET A 15 24.69 -13.97 -10.05
CA MET A 15 23.52 -14.63 -10.65
C MET A 15 23.68 -14.79 -12.16
N ALA A 16 24.21 -13.77 -12.86
CA ALA A 16 24.50 -13.85 -14.31
C ALA A 16 25.56 -14.91 -14.63
N LEU A 17 26.65 -14.97 -13.89
CA LEU A 17 27.69 -15.99 -14.06
C LEU A 17 27.14 -17.40 -13.83
N TRP A 18 26.34 -17.58 -12.80
CA TRP A 18 25.67 -18.85 -12.56
C TRP A 18 24.71 -19.21 -13.70
N GLY A 19 23.89 -18.25 -14.14
CA GLY A 19 22.97 -18.44 -15.27
C GLY A 19 23.69 -18.77 -16.58
N TYR A 20 24.88 -18.19 -16.83
CA TYR A 20 25.71 -18.54 -17.99
C TYR A 20 26.17 -20.01 -17.93
N ALA A 21 26.64 -20.47 -16.78
CA ALA A 21 27.04 -21.85 -16.58
C ALA A 21 25.88 -22.85 -16.73
N GLN A 22 24.71 -22.49 -16.20
CA GLN A 22 23.51 -23.31 -16.27
C GLN A 22 22.89 -23.37 -17.68
N GLY A 23 22.87 -22.25 -18.38
CA GLY A 23 22.26 -22.06 -19.70
C GLY A 23 20.78 -21.72 -19.63
N LEU A 24 20.24 -21.17 -20.74
CA LEU A 24 18.86 -20.72 -20.87
C LEU A 24 17.85 -21.85 -20.75
N ILE A 25 18.13 -22.98 -21.42
CA ILE A 25 17.20 -24.11 -21.46
C ILE A 25 16.98 -24.67 -20.06
N VAL A 26 18.08 -24.92 -19.34
CA VAL A 26 18.03 -25.45 -17.98
C VAL A 26 17.41 -24.44 -17.01
N GLY A 27 17.84 -23.18 -17.07
CA GLY A 27 17.33 -22.11 -16.22
C GLY A 27 15.82 -21.85 -16.42
N PHE A 28 15.37 -21.85 -17.68
CA PHE A 28 13.93 -21.68 -17.98
C PHE A 28 13.09 -22.83 -17.47
N LEU A 29 13.51 -24.07 -17.66
CA LEU A 29 12.79 -25.24 -17.20
C LEU A 29 12.75 -25.31 -15.67
N SER A 30 13.87 -25.01 -15.00
CA SER A 30 13.94 -24.94 -13.53
C SER A 30 12.99 -23.87 -12.99
N LEU A 31 12.99 -22.67 -13.58
CA LEU A 31 12.10 -21.57 -13.18
C LEU A 31 10.62 -21.92 -13.42
N ALA A 32 10.29 -22.50 -14.57
CA ALA A 32 8.95 -22.95 -14.87
C ALA A 32 8.46 -24.03 -13.90
N GLY A 33 9.34 -24.98 -13.56
CA GLY A 33 9.08 -26.01 -12.54
C GLY A 33 8.81 -25.42 -11.17
N PHE A 34 9.66 -24.46 -10.76
CA PHE A 34 9.46 -23.76 -9.49
C PHE A 34 8.13 -23.01 -9.45
N ALA A 35 7.82 -22.23 -10.49
CA ALA A 35 6.58 -21.46 -10.56
C ALA A 35 5.33 -22.36 -10.50
N LEU A 36 5.33 -23.44 -11.28
CA LEU A 36 4.23 -24.40 -11.27
C LEU A 36 4.10 -25.11 -9.91
N GLY A 37 5.20 -25.58 -9.36
CA GLY A 37 5.22 -26.26 -8.07
C GLY A 37 4.85 -25.35 -6.91
N ALA A 38 5.31 -24.10 -6.93
CA ALA A 38 4.92 -23.11 -5.93
C ALA A 38 3.42 -22.80 -5.98
N LEU A 39 2.84 -22.68 -7.18
CA LEU A 39 1.41 -22.50 -7.36
C LEU A 39 0.60 -23.68 -6.80
N ILE A 40 1.02 -24.90 -7.08
CA ILE A 40 0.37 -26.13 -6.58
C ILE A 40 0.54 -26.23 -5.06
N GLY A 41 1.78 -26.09 -4.58
CA GLY A 41 2.12 -26.24 -3.16
C GLY A 41 1.42 -25.23 -2.28
N SER A 42 1.36 -23.97 -2.69
CA SER A 42 0.68 -22.91 -1.95
C SER A 42 -0.83 -23.13 -1.83
N ARG A 43 -1.47 -23.80 -2.79
CA ARG A 43 -2.91 -24.09 -2.77
C ARG A 43 -3.26 -25.39 -2.05
N VAL A 44 -2.37 -26.38 -2.12
CA VAL A 44 -2.63 -27.73 -1.57
C VAL A 44 -2.23 -27.80 -0.09
N ALA A 45 -1.07 -27.26 0.28
CA ALA A 45 -0.56 -27.39 1.63
C ALA A 45 -1.50 -26.86 2.74
N PRO A 46 -2.18 -25.72 2.61
CA PRO A 46 -3.13 -25.26 3.63
C PRO A 46 -4.32 -26.21 3.84
N ARG A 47 -4.68 -27.02 2.83
CA ARG A 47 -5.78 -28.01 2.95
C ARG A 47 -5.45 -29.17 3.87
N LEU A 48 -4.17 -29.33 4.25
CA LEU A 48 -3.72 -30.35 5.21
C LEU A 48 -3.97 -29.92 6.67
N LEU A 49 -4.36 -28.67 6.91
CA LEU A 49 -4.74 -28.17 8.23
C LEU A 49 -6.21 -28.53 8.53
N GLU A 50 -6.54 -28.82 9.77
CA GLU A 50 -7.91 -29.13 10.21
C GLU A 50 -8.92 -28.02 9.87
N GLU A 51 -8.49 -26.74 9.98
CA GLU A 51 -9.28 -25.54 9.63
C GLU A 51 -9.04 -25.06 8.18
N GLY A 52 -8.24 -25.78 7.39
CA GLY A 52 -7.92 -25.42 6.01
C GLY A 52 -7.31 -24.02 5.87
N SER A 53 -7.83 -23.25 4.90
CA SER A 53 -7.37 -21.88 4.63
C SER A 53 -7.79 -20.84 5.68
N SER A 54 -8.66 -21.20 6.63
CA SER A 54 -9.12 -20.31 7.72
C SER A 54 -8.16 -20.32 8.92
N SER A 55 -7.21 -21.24 8.98
CA SER A 55 -6.20 -21.32 10.04
C SER A 55 -5.30 -20.10 10.05
N PRO A 56 -4.93 -19.53 11.22
CA PRO A 56 -3.94 -18.46 11.33
C PRO A 56 -2.56 -18.86 10.80
N PHE A 57 -2.27 -20.16 10.69
CA PHE A 57 -1.03 -20.72 10.14
C PHE A 57 -1.09 -20.98 8.63
N ALA A 58 -2.25 -20.83 7.98
CA ALA A 58 -2.42 -21.10 6.56
C ALA A 58 -1.41 -20.37 5.65
N PRO A 59 -1.06 -19.07 5.86
CA PRO A 59 -0.06 -18.39 5.04
C PRO A 59 1.34 -19.01 5.16
N LEU A 60 1.74 -19.41 6.38
CA LEU A 60 3.03 -20.04 6.61
C LEU A 60 3.10 -21.42 5.94
N ILE A 61 2.07 -22.23 6.09
CA ILE A 61 1.99 -23.57 5.49
C ILE A 61 1.91 -23.46 3.96
N ALA A 62 1.22 -22.46 3.42
CA ALA A 62 1.21 -22.19 1.97
C ALA A 62 2.62 -21.85 1.47
N LEU A 63 3.38 -21.03 2.20
CA LEU A 63 4.76 -20.69 1.85
C LEU A 63 5.67 -21.94 1.88
N VAL A 64 5.60 -22.73 2.93
CA VAL A 64 6.36 -23.98 3.05
C VAL A 64 6.01 -24.95 1.92
N GLY A 65 4.72 -25.13 1.63
CA GLY A 65 4.25 -25.94 0.51
C GLY A 65 4.74 -25.43 -0.84
N ALA A 66 4.72 -24.11 -1.07
CA ALA A 66 5.24 -23.50 -2.28
C ALA A 66 6.74 -23.79 -2.46
N LEU A 67 7.53 -23.62 -1.40
CA LEU A 67 8.98 -23.86 -1.45
C LEU A 67 9.33 -25.35 -1.66
N LEU A 68 8.64 -26.25 -0.97
CA LEU A 68 8.90 -27.70 -1.09
C LEU A 68 8.49 -28.24 -2.46
N VAL A 69 7.24 -28.04 -2.86
CA VAL A 69 6.75 -28.55 -4.16
C VAL A 69 7.41 -27.81 -5.31
N GLY A 70 7.64 -26.48 -5.17
CA GLY A 70 8.39 -25.68 -6.12
C GLY A 70 9.82 -26.19 -6.32
N GLY A 71 10.54 -26.45 -5.23
CA GLY A 71 11.90 -26.98 -5.26
C GLY A 71 11.99 -28.37 -5.92
N ILE A 72 11.06 -29.28 -5.59
CA ILE A 72 11.01 -30.62 -6.17
C ILE A 72 10.78 -30.56 -7.70
N LEU A 73 9.78 -29.78 -8.15
CA LEU A 73 9.49 -29.66 -9.57
C LEU A 73 10.61 -28.92 -10.33
N ALA A 74 11.22 -27.88 -9.71
CA ALA A 74 12.36 -27.19 -10.27
C ALA A 74 13.52 -28.17 -10.53
N SER A 75 13.91 -28.95 -9.53
CA SER A 75 14.99 -29.95 -9.65
C SER A 75 14.69 -31.04 -10.69
N GLY A 76 13.43 -31.49 -10.75
CA GLY A 76 13.01 -32.47 -11.75
C GLY A 76 13.12 -31.94 -13.19
N LEU A 77 12.65 -30.72 -13.44
CA LEU A 77 12.73 -30.08 -14.75
C LEU A 77 14.16 -29.62 -15.09
N GLU A 78 14.97 -29.29 -14.10
CA GLU A 78 16.38 -29.00 -14.27
C GLU A 78 17.15 -30.21 -14.84
N LEU A 79 16.92 -31.40 -14.27
CA LEU A 79 17.49 -32.65 -14.79
C LEU A 79 17.07 -32.92 -16.24
N LEU A 80 15.82 -32.65 -16.58
CA LEU A 80 15.33 -32.73 -17.96
C LEU A 80 16.05 -31.71 -18.84
N GLY A 81 16.23 -30.49 -18.38
CA GLY A 81 16.94 -29.43 -19.07
C GLY A 81 18.38 -29.82 -19.42
N PHE A 82 19.12 -30.40 -18.49
CA PHE A 82 20.49 -30.90 -18.76
C PHE A 82 20.51 -32.00 -19.84
N ARG A 83 19.54 -32.91 -19.83
CA ARG A 83 19.44 -33.94 -20.89
C ARG A 83 19.13 -33.37 -22.27
N LEU A 84 18.27 -32.35 -22.33
CA LEU A 84 17.93 -31.65 -23.58
C LEU A 84 19.13 -30.85 -24.12
N ARG A 85 19.80 -30.10 -23.23
CA ARG A 85 21.01 -29.33 -23.57
C ARG A 85 22.09 -30.22 -24.15
N GLY A 86 22.35 -31.41 -23.57
CA GLY A 86 23.32 -32.38 -24.08
C GLY A 86 23.03 -32.93 -25.47
N ARG A 87 21.77 -32.86 -25.93
CA ARG A 87 21.38 -33.30 -27.28
C ARG A 87 21.51 -32.22 -28.37
N LEU A 88 21.56 -30.93 -27.97
CA LEU A 88 21.57 -29.80 -28.92
C LEU A 88 22.97 -29.45 -29.47
N GLY A 89 24.04 -30.07 -28.96
CA GLY A 89 25.42 -29.92 -29.42
C GLY A 89 26.04 -28.57 -29.02
N ASP A 90 27.37 -28.49 -29.22
CA ASP A 90 28.20 -27.35 -28.77
C ASP A 90 27.97 -26.04 -29.55
N SER A 91 27.35 -26.10 -30.73
CA SER A 91 27.13 -24.93 -31.57
C SER A 91 26.22 -23.86 -31.01
N LEU A 92 25.32 -24.24 -30.06
CA LEU A 92 24.41 -23.31 -29.37
C LEU A 92 24.89 -22.95 -27.95
N GLY A 93 25.96 -23.53 -27.46
CA GLY A 93 26.41 -23.43 -26.07
C GLY A 93 26.66 -21.99 -25.59
N VAL A 94 27.25 -21.13 -26.42
CA VAL A 94 27.49 -19.72 -26.08
C VAL A 94 26.20 -18.92 -26.02
N LEU A 95 25.31 -19.11 -27.00
CA LEU A 95 24.01 -18.40 -27.03
C LEU A 95 23.11 -18.86 -25.88
N ASP A 96 23.07 -20.14 -25.58
CA ASP A 96 22.35 -20.72 -24.45
C ASP A 96 22.92 -20.19 -23.13
N GLY A 97 24.23 -20.10 -22.97
CA GLY A 97 24.88 -19.50 -21.82
C GLY A 97 24.55 -18.01 -21.66
N MET A 98 24.62 -17.23 -22.74
CA MET A 98 24.24 -15.80 -22.71
C MET A 98 22.78 -15.60 -22.33
N GLY A 99 21.88 -16.40 -22.92
CA GLY A 99 20.47 -16.39 -22.58
C GLY A 99 20.20 -16.74 -21.11
N GLY A 100 20.92 -17.74 -20.60
CA GLY A 100 20.88 -18.12 -19.17
C GLY A 100 21.38 -17.00 -18.25
N ALA A 101 22.47 -16.34 -18.63
CA ALA A 101 23.00 -15.18 -17.88
C ALA A 101 21.98 -14.06 -17.77
N VAL A 102 21.33 -13.72 -18.88
CA VAL A 102 20.28 -12.66 -18.90
C VAL A 102 19.07 -13.08 -18.05
N LEU A 103 18.58 -14.29 -18.23
CA LEU A 103 17.41 -14.81 -17.47
C LEU A 103 17.66 -14.76 -15.97
N VAL A 104 18.79 -15.28 -15.50
CA VAL A 104 19.09 -15.40 -14.07
C VAL A 104 19.51 -14.05 -13.48
N ALA A 105 20.12 -13.15 -14.25
CA ALA A 105 20.36 -11.76 -13.84
C ALA A 105 19.04 -11.00 -13.64
N CYS A 106 18.08 -11.14 -14.56
CA CYS A 106 16.75 -10.55 -14.39
C CYS A 106 16.02 -11.10 -13.15
N LEU A 107 16.14 -12.40 -12.89
CA LEU A 107 15.63 -13.01 -11.67
C LEU A 107 16.30 -12.44 -10.43
N GLY A 108 17.63 -12.25 -10.45
CA GLY A 108 18.38 -11.63 -9.35
C GLY A 108 17.94 -10.21 -9.07
N LEU A 109 17.72 -9.40 -10.10
CA LEU A 109 17.17 -8.04 -9.96
C LEU A 109 15.75 -8.05 -9.39
N ALA A 110 14.89 -8.96 -9.85
CA ALA A 110 13.55 -9.12 -9.32
C ALA A 110 13.55 -9.53 -7.84
N LEU A 111 14.44 -10.45 -7.45
CA LEU A 111 14.60 -10.85 -6.04
C LEU A 111 15.12 -9.70 -5.17
N ALA A 112 16.10 -8.93 -5.64
CA ALA A 112 16.59 -7.75 -4.93
C ALA A 112 15.48 -6.71 -4.76
N TRP A 113 14.66 -6.50 -5.78
CA TRP A 113 13.50 -5.59 -5.73
C TRP A 113 12.44 -6.06 -4.72
N VAL A 114 12.08 -7.35 -4.75
CA VAL A 114 11.15 -7.95 -3.77
C VAL A 114 11.70 -7.86 -2.35
N ALA A 115 12.99 -8.17 -2.15
CA ALA A 115 13.64 -8.08 -0.85
C ALA A 115 13.64 -6.64 -0.32
N GLY A 116 13.90 -5.65 -1.19
CA GLY A 116 13.79 -4.23 -0.86
C GLY A 116 12.38 -3.85 -0.42
N ALA A 117 11.35 -4.28 -1.16
CA ALA A 117 9.96 -4.04 -0.83
C ALA A 117 9.56 -4.69 0.52
N VAL A 118 9.98 -5.94 0.77
CA VAL A 118 9.73 -6.63 2.04
C VAL A 118 10.43 -5.93 3.20
N ALA A 119 11.70 -5.53 3.04
CA ALA A 119 12.46 -4.84 4.08
C ALA A 119 11.81 -3.51 4.48
N LEU A 120 11.27 -2.75 3.52
CA LEU A 120 10.53 -1.52 3.78
C LEU A 120 9.26 -1.74 4.63
N ASN A 121 8.62 -2.90 4.49
CA ASN A 121 7.39 -3.26 5.19
C ASN A 121 7.62 -3.97 6.54
N THR A 122 8.88 -4.34 6.86
CA THR A 122 9.19 -5.09 8.09
C THR A 122 9.30 -4.15 9.29
N PRO A 123 8.51 -4.34 10.36
CA PRO A 123 8.67 -3.61 11.61
C PRO A 123 10.06 -3.89 12.20
N GLY A 124 10.86 -2.85 12.45
CA GLY A 124 12.22 -2.98 12.97
C GLY A 124 13.34 -2.77 11.95
N ALA A 125 13.06 -2.84 10.65
CA ALA A 125 14.06 -2.59 9.59
C ALA A 125 14.23 -1.08 9.25
N ARG A 126 14.01 -0.18 10.23
CA ARG A 126 14.07 1.28 10.02
C ARG A 126 15.40 1.77 9.47
N GLU A 127 16.51 1.14 9.86
CA GLU A 127 17.85 1.48 9.40
C GLU A 127 18.08 1.16 7.90
N LEU A 128 17.34 0.21 7.34
CA LEU A 128 17.43 -0.18 5.93
C LEU A 128 16.60 0.72 5.00
N ARG A 129 15.66 1.50 5.54
CA ARG A 129 14.75 2.34 4.74
C ARG A 129 15.50 3.40 3.95
N GLU A 130 16.36 4.16 4.60
CA GLU A 130 17.12 5.24 3.95
C GLU A 130 18.05 4.72 2.83
N PRO A 131 18.86 3.66 3.00
CA PRO A 131 19.64 3.06 1.92
C PRO A 131 18.79 2.56 0.75
N ILE A 132 17.64 1.92 1.02
CA ILE A 132 16.74 1.40 -0.01
C ILE A 132 16.11 2.54 -0.82
N GLN A 133 15.62 3.59 -0.15
CA GLN A 133 15.02 4.75 -0.79
C GLN A 133 16.02 5.56 -1.64
N ARG A 134 17.31 5.55 -1.29
CA ARG A 134 18.39 6.20 -2.05
C ARG A 134 19.00 5.32 -3.14
N SER A 135 18.59 4.07 -3.27
CA SER A 135 19.10 3.16 -4.30
C SER A 135 18.62 3.58 -5.68
N SER A 136 19.57 3.92 -6.56
CA SER A 136 19.28 4.28 -7.95
C SER A 136 18.76 3.09 -8.77
N ILE A 137 19.19 1.87 -8.43
CA ILE A 137 18.74 0.64 -9.11
C ILE A 137 17.29 0.35 -8.75
N LEU A 138 16.95 0.34 -7.46
CA LEU A 138 15.58 0.07 -7.01
C LEU A 138 14.60 1.13 -7.49
N THR A 139 15.00 2.41 -7.50
CA THR A 139 14.19 3.52 -8.03
C THR A 139 13.90 3.34 -9.54
N ARG A 140 14.93 2.96 -10.34
CA ARG A 140 14.73 2.70 -11.77
C ARG A 140 13.89 1.45 -12.05
N LEU A 141 14.05 0.38 -11.25
CA LEU A 141 13.21 -0.80 -11.34
C LEU A 141 11.75 -0.48 -11.05
N ASN A 142 11.48 0.33 -10.02
CA ASN A 142 10.14 0.79 -9.69
C ASN A 142 9.52 1.67 -10.80
N ALA A 143 10.32 2.50 -11.47
CA ALA A 143 9.86 3.31 -12.58
C ALA A 143 9.56 2.47 -13.85
N ALA A 144 10.37 1.44 -14.12
CA ALA A 144 10.20 0.55 -15.27
C ALA A 144 9.07 -0.48 -15.07
N LEU A 145 8.81 -0.86 -13.83
CA LEU A 145 7.78 -1.81 -13.43
C LEU A 145 6.74 -1.07 -12.55
N PRO A 146 5.93 -0.17 -13.13
CA PRO A 146 4.94 0.56 -12.35
C PRO A 146 4.03 -0.43 -11.63
N PRO A 147 3.62 -0.16 -10.38
CA PRO A 147 2.81 -1.06 -9.56
C PRO A 147 1.36 -1.14 -10.05
N SER A 148 1.16 -1.47 -11.33
CA SER A 148 -0.14 -1.49 -12.01
C SER A 148 -0.75 -2.88 -12.18
N GLY A 149 -0.11 -3.94 -11.66
CA GLY A 149 -0.60 -5.32 -11.74
C GLY A 149 -0.94 -5.93 -10.39
N PRO A 150 -1.83 -6.93 -10.31
CA PRO A 150 -2.28 -7.53 -9.04
C PRO A 150 -1.14 -8.14 -8.20
N PHE A 151 -0.07 -8.60 -8.82
CA PHE A 151 1.11 -9.14 -8.13
C PHE A 151 1.99 -8.01 -7.54
N LEU A 152 2.19 -6.94 -8.30
CA LEU A 152 2.96 -5.76 -7.88
C LEU A 152 2.20 -4.93 -6.85
N GLN A 153 0.88 -4.86 -6.94
CA GLN A 153 0.02 -4.23 -5.94
C GLN A 153 0.13 -4.92 -4.57
N THR A 154 0.40 -6.21 -4.54
CA THR A 154 0.62 -6.95 -3.29
C THR A 154 2.00 -6.67 -2.67
N LEU A 155 3.01 -6.44 -3.51
CA LEU A 155 4.39 -6.13 -3.09
C LEU A 155 4.63 -4.62 -2.90
N ALA A 156 3.93 -3.76 -3.65
CA ALA A 156 4.01 -2.30 -3.58
C ALA A 156 3.15 -1.69 -2.47
N ARG A 157 2.60 -2.49 -1.57
CA ARG A 157 1.81 -2.03 -0.40
C ARG A 157 2.70 -1.39 0.66
N PHE A 158 3.41 -0.33 0.30
CA PHE A 158 3.89 0.60 1.29
C PHE A 158 2.81 1.67 1.49
N ASP A 159 1.92 1.40 2.44
CA ASP A 159 1.19 2.46 3.09
C ASP A 159 1.96 2.79 4.39
N PRO A 160 2.49 3.99 4.53
CA PRO A 160 3.03 4.48 5.79
C PRO A 160 1.91 4.69 6.81
N PHE A 161 0.99 3.72 6.91
CA PHE A 161 -0.21 3.79 7.74
C PHE A 161 0.20 3.98 9.21
N PRO A 162 -0.03 5.16 9.80
CA PRO A 162 0.40 5.42 11.15
C PRO A 162 -0.36 4.56 12.14
N THR A 163 0.36 3.84 12.99
CA THR A 163 -0.23 3.21 14.17
C THR A 163 0.10 4.04 15.39
N ILE A 164 -0.92 4.58 16.04
CA ILE A 164 -0.78 5.50 17.16
C ILE A 164 -1.24 4.85 18.46
N ALA A 165 -0.47 5.03 19.55
CA ALA A 165 -0.97 4.82 20.89
C ALA A 165 -1.81 6.04 21.27
N GLY A 166 -3.13 5.91 21.22
CA GLY A 166 -4.06 6.97 21.52
C GLY A 166 -5.12 6.54 22.53
N PRO A 167 -6.00 7.46 22.94
CA PRO A 167 -7.05 7.18 23.91
C PRO A 167 -8.07 6.19 23.36
N ASP A 168 -8.63 5.37 24.24
CA ASP A 168 -9.81 4.56 23.94
C ASP A 168 -10.95 5.47 23.45
N PRO A 169 -11.68 5.11 22.40
CA PRO A 169 -12.84 5.86 21.92
C PRO A 169 -13.90 6.10 22.99
N GLY A 170 -14.05 5.21 23.97
CA GLY A 170 -14.99 5.31 25.08
C GLY A 170 -16.46 5.33 24.65
N VAL A 171 -16.77 4.64 23.55
CA VAL A 171 -18.13 4.57 22.96
C VAL A 171 -18.54 3.13 22.70
N ARG A 172 -19.87 2.89 22.59
CA ARG A 172 -20.41 1.56 22.26
C ARG A 172 -19.93 1.09 20.89
N ALA A 173 -20.09 -0.20 20.61
CA ALA A 173 -19.84 -0.75 19.27
C ALA A 173 -20.67 -0.01 18.21
N PRO A 174 -20.15 0.11 16.98
CA PRO A 174 -20.91 0.68 15.87
C PRO A 174 -22.13 -0.17 15.54
N ASP A 175 -23.17 0.47 15.00
CA ASP A 175 -24.30 -0.23 14.42
C ASP A 175 -23.97 -0.57 12.96
N SER A 176 -23.96 -1.86 12.65
CA SER A 176 -23.64 -2.34 11.29
C SER A 176 -24.70 -1.93 10.25
N ALA A 177 -25.90 -1.53 10.66
CA ALA A 177 -26.93 -1.07 9.75
C ALA A 177 -26.52 0.20 8.99
N ILE A 178 -25.61 1.03 9.56
CA ILE A 178 -25.13 2.26 8.94
C ILE A 178 -24.57 2.05 7.53
N GLY A 179 -23.90 0.91 7.25
CA GLY A 179 -23.38 0.59 5.93
C GLY A 179 -24.45 0.40 4.85
N ARG A 180 -25.71 0.24 5.25
CA ARG A 180 -26.87 0.12 4.35
C ARG A 180 -27.67 1.41 4.19
N ASP A 181 -27.31 2.43 4.96
CA ASP A 181 -27.97 3.73 4.91
C ASP A 181 -27.86 4.34 3.50
N PRO A 182 -28.97 4.82 2.90
CA PRO A 182 -28.97 5.40 1.56
C PRO A 182 -28.05 6.60 1.41
N GLN A 183 -27.92 7.45 2.44
CA GLN A 183 -27.05 8.64 2.40
C GLN A 183 -25.57 8.24 2.46
N VAL A 184 -25.21 7.25 3.29
CA VAL A 184 -23.87 6.67 3.35
C VAL A 184 -23.50 6.04 2.01
N ARG A 185 -24.42 5.31 1.37
CA ARG A 185 -24.20 4.75 0.02
C ARG A 185 -24.07 5.84 -1.04
N ALA A 186 -24.84 6.92 -0.95
CA ALA A 186 -24.76 8.05 -1.87
C ALA A 186 -23.39 8.75 -1.75
N ALA A 187 -22.79 8.81 -0.55
CA ALA A 187 -21.48 9.38 -0.31
C ALA A 187 -20.35 8.66 -1.06
N ALA A 188 -20.52 7.39 -1.43
CA ALA A 188 -19.53 6.61 -2.20
C ALA A 188 -19.09 7.32 -3.49
N ARG A 189 -19.99 8.06 -4.16
CA ARG A 189 -19.68 8.79 -5.40
C ARG A 189 -18.67 9.92 -5.21
N SER A 190 -18.50 10.36 -3.98
CA SER A 190 -17.60 11.46 -3.59
C SER A 190 -16.30 10.99 -2.97
N VAL A 191 -16.12 9.67 -2.82
CA VAL A 191 -14.89 9.07 -2.32
C VAL A 191 -13.95 8.77 -3.48
N VAL A 192 -12.69 9.14 -3.32
CA VAL A 192 -11.67 8.97 -4.36
C VAL A 192 -10.53 8.10 -3.81
N ARG A 193 -9.91 7.35 -4.71
CA ARG A 193 -8.62 6.72 -4.46
C ARG A 193 -7.53 7.73 -4.80
N VAL A 194 -6.56 7.92 -3.91
CA VAL A 194 -5.39 8.77 -4.11
C VAL A 194 -4.19 7.88 -4.40
N LEU A 195 -3.45 8.20 -5.45
CA LEU A 195 -2.33 7.40 -5.94
C LEU A 195 -1.17 8.32 -6.30
N GLY A 196 0.05 7.89 -6.06
CA GLY A 196 1.25 8.58 -6.50
C GLY A 196 2.51 7.78 -6.20
N THR A 197 3.65 8.34 -6.57
CA THR A 197 4.96 7.73 -6.32
C THR A 197 5.75 8.60 -5.35
N ALA A 198 6.16 8.04 -4.23
CA ALA A 198 7.00 8.70 -3.24
C ALA A 198 8.28 7.90 -3.02
N CYS A 199 9.45 8.52 -3.18
CA CYS A 199 10.75 7.88 -3.00
C CYS A 199 10.89 6.53 -3.73
N GLY A 200 10.37 6.45 -4.97
CA GLY A 200 10.41 5.25 -5.78
C GLY A 200 9.42 4.16 -5.40
N LEU A 201 8.49 4.43 -4.49
CA LEU A 201 7.44 3.50 -4.06
C LEU A 201 6.06 4.03 -4.45
N GLY A 202 5.19 3.15 -4.93
CA GLY A 202 3.79 3.47 -5.12
C GLY A 202 3.10 3.65 -3.76
N VAL A 203 2.53 4.81 -3.51
CA VAL A 203 1.72 5.11 -2.32
C VAL A 203 0.27 5.22 -2.72
N GLN A 204 -0.61 4.72 -1.86
CA GLN A 204 -2.05 4.77 -2.08
C GLN A 204 -2.76 5.10 -0.78
N GLY A 205 -3.85 5.84 -0.92
CA GLY A 205 -4.79 6.13 0.14
C GLY A 205 -6.17 6.42 -0.42
N SER A 206 -7.00 6.96 0.42
CA SER A 206 -8.33 7.45 0.12
C SER A 206 -8.38 8.97 0.21
N GLY A 207 -9.43 9.54 -0.35
CA GLY A 207 -9.76 10.96 -0.23
C GLY A 207 -11.25 11.15 -0.46
N TRP A 208 -11.71 12.37 -0.32
CA TRP A 208 -13.11 12.72 -0.56
C TRP A 208 -13.26 14.13 -1.13
N VAL A 209 -14.27 14.33 -1.95
CA VAL A 209 -14.54 15.60 -2.64
C VAL A 209 -15.24 16.56 -1.66
N ALA A 210 -14.56 17.69 -1.38
CA ALA A 210 -15.07 18.74 -0.51
C ALA A 210 -15.74 19.90 -1.27
N GLY A 211 -15.78 19.84 -2.60
CA GLY A 211 -16.37 20.85 -3.48
C GLY A 211 -15.33 21.72 -4.19
N ASN A 212 -15.79 22.44 -5.22
CA ASN A 212 -14.96 23.39 -5.99
C ASN A 212 -13.66 22.76 -6.56
N GLY A 213 -13.69 21.50 -6.94
CA GLY A 213 -12.51 20.78 -7.41
C GLY A 213 -11.48 20.48 -6.31
N LEU A 214 -11.86 20.56 -5.03
CA LEU A 214 -10.99 20.24 -3.90
C LEU A 214 -11.27 18.83 -3.38
N VAL A 215 -10.21 18.11 -3.12
CA VAL A 215 -10.19 16.77 -2.50
C VAL A 215 -9.40 16.84 -1.20
N VAL A 216 -9.97 16.30 -0.14
CA VAL A 216 -9.30 16.16 1.17
C VAL A 216 -8.68 14.77 1.25
N THR A 217 -7.46 14.69 1.75
CA THR A 217 -6.74 13.46 2.06
C THR A 217 -5.75 13.69 3.22
N ASN A 218 -4.89 12.73 3.53
CA ASN A 218 -3.84 12.93 4.53
C ASN A 218 -2.52 13.40 3.89
N ALA A 219 -1.72 14.12 4.69
CA ALA A 219 -0.41 14.58 4.26
C ALA A 219 0.56 13.42 4.02
N HIS A 220 0.53 12.35 4.86
CA HIS A 220 1.38 11.18 4.68
C HIS A 220 1.05 10.40 3.39
N VAL A 221 -0.18 10.47 2.89
CA VAL A 221 -0.60 9.81 1.63
C VAL A 221 0.09 10.42 0.42
N ILE A 222 0.36 11.74 0.45
CA ILE A 222 0.98 12.46 -0.67
C ILE A 222 2.42 12.91 -0.40
N ALA A 223 2.98 12.55 0.76
CA ALA A 223 4.31 12.97 1.18
C ALA A 223 5.40 12.54 0.18
N GLY A 224 6.15 13.51 -0.35
CA GLY A 224 7.23 13.27 -1.32
C GLY A 224 6.76 12.91 -2.73
N GLN A 225 5.49 13.14 -3.07
CA GLN A 225 4.96 12.92 -4.41
C GLN A 225 4.96 14.22 -5.22
N ASP A 226 5.26 14.09 -6.51
CA ASP A 226 5.10 15.11 -7.54
C ASP A 226 4.13 14.68 -8.66
N ASP A 227 3.73 13.40 -8.64
CA ASP A 227 2.86 12.72 -9.61
C ASP A 227 1.49 12.31 -9.03
N THR A 228 1.03 12.98 -7.97
CA THR A 228 -0.24 12.61 -7.31
C THR A 228 -1.41 12.63 -8.28
N THR A 229 -2.17 11.55 -8.31
CA THR A 229 -3.40 11.38 -9.10
C THR A 229 -4.54 10.88 -8.25
N ILE A 230 -5.77 11.09 -8.70
CA ILE A 230 -6.96 10.50 -8.10
C ILE A 230 -7.76 9.66 -9.09
N GLN A 231 -8.55 8.73 -8.55
CA GLN A 231 -9.60 8.01 -9.28
C GLN A 231 -10.91 8.12 -8.52
N VAL A 232 -11.92 8.73 -9.13
CA VAL A 232 -13.26 8.86 -8.55
C VAL A 232 -13.90 7.47 -8.45
N GLY A 233 -14.44 7.13 -7.29
CA GLY A 233 -15.02 5.80 -7.02
C GLY A 233 -13.99 4.65 -7.07
N GLY A 234 -12.70 4.96 -7.08
CA GLY A 234 -11.60 3.98 -7.08
C GLY A 234 -11.34 3.28 -8.41
N GLY A 235 -12.01 3.66 -9.47
CA GLY A 235 -11.85 3.14 -10.83
C GLY A 235 -11.88 4.23 -11.88
N GLY A 236 -11.79 3.85 -13.15
CA GLY A 236 -11.81 4.82 -14.26
C GLY A 236 -10.47 5.56 -14.47
N PRO A 237 -10.50 6.66 -15.25
CA PRO A 237 -9.30 7.40 -15.60
C PRO A 237 -8.68 8.06 -14.37
N ARG A 238 -7.35 8.09 -14.32
CA ARG A 238 -6.60 8.88 -13.35
C ARG A 238 -6.69 10.35 -13.74
N GLN A 239 -6.83 11.22 -12.74
CA GLN A 239 -6.87 12.66 -12.90
C GLN A 239 -5.76 13.26 -12.05
N ASP A 240 -4.98 14.17 -12.64
CA ASP A 240 -3.88 14.83 -11.95
C ASP A 240 -4.41 15.67 -10.79
N ALA A 241 -3.71 15.59 -9.67
CA ALA A 241 -4.09 16.25 -8.44
C ALA A 241 -2.90 17.04 -7.88
N GLN A 242 -3.09 18.34 -7.68
CA GLN A 242 -2.07 19.24 -7.18
C GLN A 242 -2.31 19.58 -5.72
N ALA A 243 -1.31 19.41 -4.86
CA ALA A 243 -1.39 19.83 -3.46
C ALA A 243 -1.53 21.36 -3.38
N VAL A 244 -2.56 21.85 -2.69
CA VAL A 244 -2.83 23.27 -2.45
C VAL A 244 -2.86 23.65 -0.97
N TYR A 245 -2.77 22.65 -0.11
CA TYR A 245 -2.56 22.80 1.32
C TYR A 245 -1.98 21.52 1.90
N VAL A 246 -0.96 21.63 2.75
CA VAL A 246 -0.37 20.52 3.50
C VAL A 246 -0.13 20.96 4.93
N ASP A 247 -0.62 20.19 5.87
CA ASP A 247 -0.39 20.34 7.31
C ASP A 247 0.18 19.02 7.83
N ALA A 248 1.49 18.95 7.86
CA ALA A 248 2.20 17.76 8.34
C ALA A 248 1.94 17.47 9.82
N GLY A 249 1.73 18.50 10.64
CA GLY A 249 1.46 18.36 12.07
C GLY A 249 0.15 17.66 12.37
N ASN A 250 -0.91 18.01 11.65
CA ASN A 250 -2.24 17.42 11.78
C ASN A 250 -2.50 16.28 10.78
N ASP A 251 -1.55 16.01 9.88
CA ASP A 251 -1.65 14.98 8.86
C ASP A 251 -2.84 15.20 7.91
N LEU A 252 -2.96 16.42 7.42
CA LEU A 252 -4.02 16.84 6.50
C LEU A 252 -3.43 17.39 5.22
N ALA A 253 -4.00 17.03 4.07
CA ALA A 253 -3.73 17.65 2.78
C ALA A 253 -5.01 17.98 2.03
N VAL A 254 -4.96 19.03 1.22
CA VAL A 254 -6.00 19.38 0.26
C VAL A 254 -5.39 19.40 -1.13
N LEU A 255 -6.01 18.69 -2.04
CA LEU A 255 -5.62 18.61 -3.44
C LEU A 255 -6.61 19.40 -4.30
N ARG A 256 -6.11 20.05 -5.34
CA ARG A 256 -6.91 20.61 -6.42
C ARG A 256 -6.88 19.67 -7.61
N VAL A 257 -8.06 19.33 -8.10
CA VAL A 257 -8.25 18.43 -9.23
C VAL A 257 -9.13 19.10 -10.27
N GLN A 258 -8.68 19.10 -11.51
CA GLN A 258 -9.49 19.58 -12.63
C GLN A 258 -10.43 18.46 -13.12
N GLY A 259 -11.60 18.86 -13.64
CA GLY A 259 -12.53 17.89 -14.25
C GLY A 259 -13.47 17.15 -13.32
N ILE A 260 -13.39 17.34 -11.99
CA ILE A 260 -14.28 16.70 -11.00
C ILE A 260 -15.48 17.58 -10.57
N GLY A 261 -15.74 18.67 -11.28
CA GLY A 261 -16.83 19.60 -10.92
C GLY A 261 -18.24 18.99 -10.88
N GLY A 262 -18.44 17.86 -11.58
CA GLY A 262 -19.70 17.10 -11.54
C GLY A 262 -19.81 16.09 -10.40
N VAL A 263 -18.73 15.90 -9.60
CA VAL A 263 -18.75 14.97 -8.46
C VAL A 263 -19.36 15.68 -7.26
N PRO A 264 -20.36 15.08 -6.57
CA PRO A 264 -21.00 15.69 -5.40
C PRO A 264 -19.98 15.97 -4.29
N ALA A 265 -20.08 17.12 -3.64
CA ALA A 265 -19.28 17.40 -2.44
C ALA A 265 -19.89 16.75 -1.22
N LEU A 266 -19.08 16.24 -0.29
CA LEU A 266 -19.52 15.84 1.03
C LEU A 266 -19.51 17.05 1.97
N PRO A 267 -20.60 17.36 2.64
CA PRO A 267 -20.62 18.42 3.63
C PRO A 267 -19.93 17.98 4.93
N LEU A 268 -19.26 18.92 5.61
CA LEU A 268 -18.73 18.71 6.95
C LEU A 268 -19.87 18.84 8.00
N ASP A 269 -19.87 17.99 9.02
CA ASP A 269 -20.78 18.14 10.15
C ASP A 269 -20.18 19.07 11.22
N ASP A 270 -20.92 20.12 11.58
CA ASP A 270 -20.50 21.09 12.61
C ASP A 270 -20.86 20.66 14.04
N GLY A 271 -21.70 19.64 14.19
CA GLY A 271 -22.30 19.26 15.46
C GLY A 271 -22.10 17.82 15.90
N ALA A 272 -21.28 17.04 15.19
CA ALA A 272 -21.08 15.64 15.54
C ALA A 272 -20.51 15.47 16.96
N SER A 273 -21.19 14.67 17.78
CA SER A 273 -20.82 14.41 19.16
C SER A 273 -20.33 12.97 19.36
N PRO A 274 -19.53 12.71 20.41
CA PRO A 274 -19.13 11.35 20.75
C PRO A 274 -20.32 10.42 20.91
N GLY A 275 -20.26 9.26 20.25
CA GLY A 275 -21.37 8.30 20.17
C GLY A 275 -22.13 8.34 18.85
N THR A 276 -21.92 9.34 17.98
CA THR A 276 -22.50 9.36 16.62
C THR A 276 -22.16 8.10 15.87
N ASN A 277 -23.17 7.39 15.35
CA ASN A 277 -23.00 6.24 14.49
C ASN A 277 -22.60 6.72 13.09
N ALA A 278 -21.59 6.11 12.51
CA ALA A 278 -20.99 6.57 11.27
C ALA A 278 -20.34 5.39 10.50
N ALA A 279 -19.87 5.65 9.29
CA ALA A 279 -19.13 4.67 8.49
C ALA A 279 -17.83 5.28 7.97
N VAL A 280 -16.75 4.50 7.97
CA VAL A 280 -15.50 4.80 7.29
C VAL A 280 -15.62 4.34 5.84
N LEU A 281 -15.36 5.26 4.91
CA LEU A 281 -15.43 5.01 3.47
C LEU A 281 -14.04 5.10 2.87
N GLY A 282 -13.67 4.15 2.01
CA GLY A 282 -12.35 4.19 1.40
C GLY A 282 -12.00 2.97 0.56
N PHE A 283 -10.71 2.82 0.30
CA PHE A 283 -10.13 1.75 -0.53
C PHE A 283 -9.07 0.98 0.26
N PRO A 284 -9.49 0.19 1.29
CA PRO A 284 -8.55 -0.51 2.14
C PRO A 284 -7.71 -1.50 1.35
N GLU A 285 -6.43 -1.62 1.72
CA GLU A 285 -5.49 -2.61 1.18
C GLU A 285 -5.37 -2.61 -0.35
N ASN A 286 -5.53 -1.45 -0.98
CA ASN A 286 -5.61 -1.30 -2.44
C ASN A 286 -6.76 -2.11 -3.09
N GLY A 287 -7.71 -2.51 -2.29
CA GLY A 287 -8.90 -3.28 -2.69
C GLY A 287 -9.99 -2.41 -3.31
N PRO A 288 -11.16 -3.01 -3.56
CA PRO A 288 -12.34 -2.27 -4.00
C PRO A 288 -12.81 -1.27 -2.93
N TYR A 289 -13.73 -0.39 -3.32
CA TYR A 289 -14.42 0.49 -2.39
C TYR A 289 -15.08 -0.32 -1.26
N ASP A 290 -14.91 0.16 -0.04
CA ASP A 290 -15.42 -0.50 1.16
C ASP A 290 -16.09 0.48 2.12
N VAL A 291 -17.04 -0.03 2.90
CA VAL A 291 -17.83 0.70 3.89
C VAL A 291 -17.73 -0.02 5.21
N GLU A 292 -16.97 0.53 6.15
CA GLU A 292 -16.76 -0.08 7.46
C GLU A 292 -17.57 0.65 8.54
N PRO A 293 -18.49 -0.01 9.26
CA PRO A 293 -19.21 0.61 10.36
C PRO A 293 -18.29 1.14 11.44
N ALA A 294 -18.55 2.36 11.90
CA ALA A 294 -17.74 3.01 12.92
C ALA A 294 -18.60 3.88 13.85
N ARG A 295 -18.05 4.24 14.99
CA ARG A 295 -18.69 5.17 15.94
C ARG A 295 -17.71 6.25 16.37
N LEU A 296 -18.12 7.49 16.28
CA LEU A 296 -17.33 8.65 16.64
C LEU A 296 -17.03 8.67 18.15
N GLY A 297 -15.77 8.79 18.51
CA GLY A 297 -15.30 8.95 19.88
C GLY A 297 -15.01 10.41 20.22
N ARG A 298 -14.27 10.62 21.30
CA ARG A 298 -13.90 11.98 21.75
C ARG A 298 -12.70 12.53 21.00
N THR A 299 -12.69 13.85 20.76
CA THR A 299 -11.51 14.57 20.27
C THR A 299 -10.62 14.94 21.46
N ARG A 300 -9.33 14.65 21.34
CA ARG A 300 -8.31 14.95 22.35
C ARG A 300 -7.01 15.43 21.70
N THR A 301 -6.22 16.19 22.47
CA THR A 301 -4.85 16.53 22.10
C THR A 301 -3.92 15.42 22.56
N VAL A 302 -3.08 14.93 21.64
CA VAL A 302 -2.07 13.87 21.90
C VAL A 302 -0.70 14.31 21.42
N LEU A 303 0.33 13.62 21.91
CA LEU A 303 1.68 13.69 21.36
C LEU A 303 1.87 12.51 20.41
N SER A 304 2.22 12.77 19.16
CA SER A 304 2.52 11.74 18.17
C SER A 304 3.59 12.22 17.20
N GLN A 305 3.92 11.43 16.20
CA GLN A 305 4.74 11.88 15.09
C GLN A 305 3.89 12.67 14.10
N ASP A 306 4.52 13.57 13.32
CA ASP A 306 3.91 14.25 12.18
C ASP A 306 3.73 13.30 10.98
N ALA A 307 3.18 13.80 9.88
CA ALA A 307 2.96 13.04 8.64
C ALA A 307 4.24 12.45 8.02
N TYR A 308 5.40 12.98 8.35
CA TYR A 308 6.70 12.53 7.86
C TYR A 308 7.44 11.61 8.84
N GLY A 309 6.80 11.23 9.95
CA GLY A 309 7.40 10.40 10.98
C GLY A 309 8.33 11.15 11.94
N ARG A 310 8.33 12.48 11.96
CA ARG A 310 9.12 13.34 12.86
C ARG A 310 8.32 13.69 14.10
N GLY A 311 8.98 13.97 15.20
CA GLY A 311 8.26 14.40 16.39
C GLY A 311 9.06 14.31 17.66
N PRO A 312 8.42 14.53 18.77
CA PRO A 312 6.97 14.57 19.05
C PRO A 312 6.29 15.87 18.62
N THR A 313 5.09 15.75 18.06
CA THR A 313 4.21 16.86 17.67
C THR A 313 2.89 16.79 18.44
N ARG A 314 2.42 17.94 18.93
CA ARG A 314 1.08 18.05 19.54
C ARG A 314 0.04 18.22 18.45
N ARG A 315 -0.95 17.33 18.43
CA ARG A 315 -2.09 17.45 17.51
C ARG A 315 -3.40 17.00 18.13
N ARG A 316 -4.48 17.54 17.60
CA ARG A 316 -5.85 17.12 17.97
C ARG A 316 -6.24 15.94 17.10
N ILE A 317 -6.72 14.87 17.72
CA ILE A 317 -7.26 13.70 17.03
C ILE A 317 -8.64 13.36 17.55
N THR A 318 -9.49 12.85 16.69
CA THR A 318 -10.78 12.27 17.05
C THR A 318 -10.65 10.75 17.06
N ALA A 319 -10.89 10.14 18.21
CA ALA A 319 -10.90 8.68 18.29
C ALA A 319 -12.15 8.13 17.57
N LEU A 320 -12.06 6.94 17.04
CA LEU A 320 -13.19 6.23 16.45
C LEU A 320 -13.15 4.74 16.85
N ARG A 321 -14.30 4.14 17.06
CA ARG A 321 -14.47 2.71 17.23
C ARG A 321 -14.98 2.12 15.92
N GLY A 322 -14.23 1.24 15.30
CA GLY A 322 -14.45 0.63 13.99
C GLY A 322 -13.13 0.12 13.43
N LEU A 323 -13.18 -0.80 12.50
CA LEU A 323 -12.00 -1.34 11.86
C LEU A 323 -11.42 -0.31 10.89
N VAL A 324 -10.18 0.09 11.11
CA VAL A 324 -9.42 0.96 10.21
C VAL A 324 -8.24 0.19 9.66
N ARG A 325 -8.17 0.10 8.33
CA ARG A 325 -7.15 -0.64 7.60
C ARG A 325 -6.28 0.31 6.79
N SER A 326 -5.08 -0.16 6.44
CA SER A 326 -4.22 0.48 5.45
C SER A 326 -5.03 0.83 4.19
N GLY A 327 -4.84 2.02 3.60
CA GLY A 327 -5.63 2.51 2.48
C GLY A 327 -6.92 3.27 2.86
N ASN A 328 -7.41 3.17 4.10
CA ASN A 328 -8.48 4.05 4.59
C ASN A 328 -7.98 5.48 4.88
N SER A 329 -6.66 5.70 4.96
CA SER A 329 -6.02 7.01 5.16
C SER A 329 -6.55 8.05 4.17
N GLY A 330 -6.98 9.20 4.68
CA GLY A 330 -7.58 10.29 3.91
C GLY A 330 -9.07 10.09 3.60
N GLY A 331 -9.61 8.90 3.81
CA GLY A 331 -11.03 8.60 3.61
C GLY A 331 -11.94 9.31 4.63
N PRO A 332 -13.18 9.65 4.24
CA PRO A 332 -14.13 10.26 5.15
C PRO A 332 -14.73 9.21 6.09
N MET A 333 -14.99 9.61 7.32
CA MET A 333 -15.95 9.00 8.20
C MET A 333 -17.25 9.81 8.12
N VAL A 334 -18.34 9.20 7.65
CA VAL A 334 -19.61 9.90 7.43
C VAL A 334 -20.70 9.40 8.37
N ASP A 335 -21.58 10.31 8.82
CA ASP A 335 -22.77 9.99 9.59
C ASP A 335 -23.93 9.45 8.73
N GLY A 336 -25.06 9.10 9.33
CA GLY A 336 -26.27 8.62 8.63
C GLY A 336 -26.90 9.65 7.70
N ALA A 337 -26.51 10.93 7.77
CA ALA A 337 -26.93 11.96 6.84
C ALA A 337 -25.92 12.18 5.67
N GLY A 338 -24.87 11.37 5.60
CA GLY A 338 -23.81 11.49 4.59
C GLY A 338 -22.86 12.66 4.83
N ARG A 339 -22.81 13.25 6.05
CA ARG A 339 -21.92 14.34 6.40
C ARG A 339 -20.63 13.79 6.98
N VAL A 340 -19.51 14.40 6.63
CA VAL A 340 -18.19 14.02 7.16
C VAL A 340 -18.11 14.45 8.62
N VAL A 341 -17.72 13.54 9.50
CA VAL A 341 -17.53 13.76 10.94
C VAL A 341 -16.05 13.63 11.37
N ALA A 342 -15.21 13.08 10.52
CA ALA A 342 -13.75 13.06 10.65
C ALA A 342 -13.10 12.58 9.33
N THR A 343 -11.83 12.91 9.10
CA THR A 343 -11.01 12.31 8.03
C THR A 343 -10.05 11.30 8.65
N VAL A 344 -10.16 10.04 8.27
CA VAL A 344 -9.39 8.92 8.86
C VAL A 344 -7.90 9.03 8.53
N PHE A 345 -7.01 8.76 9.50
CA PHE A 345 -5.57 8.83 9.23
C PHE A 345 -4.72 7.74 9.90
N ALA A 346 -5.23 7.04 10.92
CA ALA A 346 -4.43 6.06 11.65
C ALA A 346 -5.26 4.95 12.29
N ALA A 347 -4.66 3.77 12.48
CA ALA A 347 -5.19 2.73 13.36
C ALA A 347 -4.60 2.82 14.77
N ALA A 348 -5.31 2.28 15.76
CA ALA A 348 -4.81 2.18 17.13
C ALA A 348 -3.86 0.98 17.27
N ARG A 349 -2.70 1.18 17.94
CA ARG A 349 -1.66 0.16 18.12
C ARG A 349 -2.10 -1.01 19.02
N LYS A 350 -3.04 -0.79 19.91
CA LYS A 350 -3.55 -1.78 20.88
C LYS A 350 -5.06 -1.81 20.87
N SER A 351 -5.68 -2.45 19.92
CA SER A 351 -7.10 -2.71 20.08
C SER A 351 -7.48 -4.08 19.53
N GLY A 352 -7.75 -5.00 20.43
CA GLY A 352 -8.51 -6.21 20.10
C GLY A 352 -9.97 -5.92 19.72
N SER A 353 -10.38 -4.65 19.63
CA SER A 353 -11.75 -4.20 19.38
C SER A 353 -11.91 -3.31 18.13
N GLY A 354 -10.94 -3.25 17.25
CA GLY A 354 -10.96 -2.34 16.10
C GLY A 354 -11.18 -0.88 16.55
N SER A 355 -10.16 -0.05 16.48
CA SER A 355 -10.29 1.39 16.69
C SER A 355 -9.23 2.15 15.88
N GLY A 356 -9.49 3.42 15.65
CA GLY A 356 -8.61 4.28 14.88
C GLY A 356 -8.77 5.74 15.26
N PHE A 357 -8.19 6.59 14.43
CA PHE A 357 -8.17 8.02 14.66
C PHE A 357 -8.43 8.77 13.37
N GLY A 358 -9.11 9.92 13.48
CA GLY A 358 -9.37 10.84 12.40
C GLY A 358 -8.94 12.26 12.74
N VAL A 359 -8.67 13.05 11.70
CA VAL A 359 -8.49 14.50 11.78
C VAL A 359 -9.87 15.12 12.04
N PRO A 360 -10.02 15.96 13.07
CA PRO A 360 -11.30 16.62 13.36
C PRO A 360 -11.74 17.58 12.26
N ASP A 361 -13.03 17.71 12.00
CA ASP A 361 -13.60 18.57 10.95
C ASP A 361 -13.23 20.03 11.10
N SER A 362 -13.03 20.53 12.32
CA SER A 362 -12.57 21.90 12.55
C SER A 362 -11.19 22.17 11.92
N ILE A 363 -10.30 21.17 11.90
CA ILE A 363 -8.98 21.26 11.26
C ILE A 363 -9.14 21.14 9.74
N VAL A 364 -10.01 20.25 9.27
CA VAL A 364 -10.29 20.10 7.82
C VAL A 364 -10.86 21.41 7.26
N ARG A 365 -11.81 22.03 7.94
CA ARG A 365 -12.39 23.32 7.54
C ARG A 365 -11.34 24.41 7.47
N GLN A 366 -10.42 24.48 8.44
CA GLN A 366 -9.33 25.42 8.44
C GLN A 366 -8.39 25.20 7.24
N GLY A 367 -8.08 23.92 6.92
CA GLY A 367 -7.29 23.54 5.75
C GLY A 367 -7.95 23.96 4.45
N LEU A 368 -9.23 23.67 4.27
CA LEU A 368 -10.02 24.08 3.09
C LEU A 368 -10.04 25.61 2.91
N GLY A 369 -10.18 26.37 4.01
CA GLY A 369 -10.14 27.83 3.96
C GLY A 369 -8.78 28.42 3.63
N ARG A 370 -7.70 27.66 3.77
CA ARG A 370 -6.31 28.04 3.45
C ARG A 370 -5.81 27.49 2.11
N ALA A 371 -6.54 26.60 1.49
CA ALA A 371 -6.20 25.96 0.22
C ALA A 371 -6.26 26.98 -0.94
N ARG A 372 -5.12 27.55 -1.35
CA ARG A 372 -5.07 28.62 -2.36
C ARG A 372 -4.25 28.25 -3.58
N GLY A 373 -2.94 28.19 -3.46
CA GLY A 373 -2.00 27.92 -4.54
C GLY A 373 -1.25 26.60 -4.33
N PRO A 374 -0.46 26.17 -5.32
CA PRO A 374 0.37 24.99 -5.21
C PRO A 374 1.33 25.04 -4.01
N VAL A 375 1.49 23.94 -3.33
CA VAL A 375 2.42 23.77 -2.22
C VAL A 375 3.21 22.47 -2.39
N ASP A 376 4.41 22.44 -1.81
CA ASP A 376 5.27 21.27 -1.76
C ASP A 376 4.65 20.18 -0.85
N THR A 377 4.76 18.92 -1.26
CA THR A 377 4.27 17.77 -0.49
C THR A 377 5.22 17.35 0.63
N GLY A 378 6.39 17.98 0.70
CA GLY A 378 7.43 17.71 1.68
C GLY A 378 8.24 16.44 1.39
N PRO A 379 9.06 16.01 2.34
CA PRO A 379 9.83 14.78 2.19
C PRO A 379 8.92 13.55 2.30
N CYS A 380 9.42 12.41 1.85
CA CYS A 380 8.72 11.14 2.01
C CYS A 380 8.44 10.81 3.48
N SER A 381 7.31 10.19 3.74
CA SER A 381 6.98 9.63 5.05
C SER A 381 7.97 8.51 5.42
N ARG A 382 8.41 8.50 6.69
CA ARG A 382 9.39 7.52 7.21
C ARG A 382 8.72 6.36 7.92
#